data_69dfe31acf754d9a603bdf0aa46880cd
#
_entry.id   69dfe31acf754d9a603bdf0aa46880cd
#
_cell.length_a   1.000
_cell.length_b   1.000
_cell.length_c   1.000
_cell.angle_alpha   90.00
_cell.angle_beta   90.00
_cell.angle_gamma   90.00
#
_symmetry.space_group_name_H-M   'P 1'
#
loop_
_entity.id
_entity.type
_entity.pdbx_description
1 polymer ?
#
loop_
_entity_poly.entity_id
_entity_poly.type
_entity_poly.pdbx_seq_one_letter_code
_entity_poly.pdbx_strand_id
1 'polypeptide(L)'
;MSEITKRALATSLKKLLSQKELTKISIKDITDDCGIQRQTFYYHFADVYDLIEWIYTNEVIKPIIHDKDTYEKWKEGFLSIFNYVQDNKDFVRNTYNSISRKYVNKFIYEHTDKLLKNVIDEEAEKESIKVQDEDKTFIATFYR
;
A
#
# COMPACT_ATOMS: atom_id res chain seq x y z
N MET A 1 17.02 -3.68 13.55
CA MET A 1 17.24 -5.12 13.23
C MET A 1 16.05 -5.72 12.49
N SER A 2 14.84 -5.69 13.05
CA SER A 2 13.65 -6.26 12.37
C SER A 2 13.30 -5.56 11.05
N GLU A 3 13.48 -4.27 10.94
CA GLU A 3 13.25 -3.53 9.67
C GLU A 3 14.23 -3.96 8.57
N ILE A 4 15.50 -4.15 8.91
CA ILE A 4 16.53 -4.61 7.96
C ILE A 4 16.14 -6.00 7.44
N THR A 5 15.72 -6.90 8.31
CA THR A 5 15.29 -8.24 7.96
C THR A 5 14.07 -8.23 7.04
N LYS A 6 13.05 -7.44 7.38
CA LYS A 6 11.85 -7.29 6.56
C LYS A 6 12.17 -6.75 5.17
N ARG A 7 13.04 -5.76 5.09
CA ARG A 7 13.48 -5.19 3.81
C ARG A 7 14.27 -6.18 2.96
N ALA A 8 15.12 -6.98 3.60
CA ALA A 8 15.85 -8.04 2.91
C ALA A 8 14.90 -9.08 2.31
N LEU A 9 13.88 -9.50 3.08
CA LEU A 9 12.85 -10.42 2.59
C LEU A 9 12.04 -9.81 1.44
N ALA A 10 11.69 -8.53 1.54
CA ALA A 10 10.97 -7.81 0.50
C ALA A 10 11.79 -7.70 -0.80
N THR A 11 13.05 -7.36 -0.70
CA THR A 11 13.95 -7.27 -1.86
C THR A 11 14.10 -8.62 -2.54
N SER A 12 14.24 -9.68 -1.75
CA SER A 12 14.33 -11.05 -2.26
C SER A 12 13.06 -11.46 -3.01
N LEU A 13 11.89 -11.21 -2.44
CA LEU A 13 10.62 -11.51 -3.10
C LEU A 13 10.47 -10.77 -4.43
N LYS A 14 10.77 -9.49 -4.46
CA LYS A 14 10.71 -8.69 -5.71
C LYS A 14 11.64 -9.26 -6.78
N LYS A 15 12.85 -9.62 -6.40
CA LYS A 15 13.82 -10.23 -7.30
C LYS A 15 13.30 -11.55 -7.88
N LEU A 16 12.75 -12.42 -7.04
CA LEU A 16 12.21 -13.71 -7.48
C LEU A 16 10.98 -13.52 -8.37
N LEU A 17 10.14 -12.53 -8.12
CA LEU A 17 8.97 -12.22 -8.95
C LEU A 17 9.33 -11.68 -10.32
N SER A 18 10.55 -11.18 -10.52
CA SER A 18 11.05 -10.83 -11.85
C SER A 18 11.45 -12.05 -12.67
N GLN A 19 11.60 -13.20 -12.05
CA GLN A 19 12.09 -14.43 -12.67
C GLN A 19 11.00 -15.49 -12.82
N LYS A 20 10.04 -15.57 -11.91
CA LYS A 20 8.98 -16.58 -11.91
C LYS A 20 7.70 -16.09 -11.25
N GLU A 21 6.61 -16.79 -11.52
CA GLU A 21 5.29 -16.47 -10.99
C GLU A 21 5.23 -16.66 -9.47
N LEU A 22 4.36 -15.88 -8.82
CA LEU A 22 4.18 -15.95 -7.37
C LEU A 22 3.81 -17.34 -6.87
N THR A 23 2.98 -18.08 -7.60
CA THR A 23 2.57 -19.44 -7.23
C THR A 23 3.73 -20.44 -7.17
N LYS A 24 4.84 -20.11 -7.81
CA LYS A 24 6.05 -20.94 -7.85
C LYS A 24 7.12 -20.48 -6.86
N ILE A 25 6.84 -19.47 -6.07
CA ILE A 25 7.77 -18.94 -5.07
C ILE A 25 7.35 -19.46 -3.69
N SER A 26 8.25 -20.19 -3.05
CA SER A 26 8.07 -20.65 -1.67
C SER A 26 8.77 -19.72 -0.68
N ILE A 27 8.40 -19.83 0.59
CA ILE A 27 9.11 -19.13 1.68
C ILE A 27 10.58 -19.56 1.70
N LYS A 28 10.84 -20.85 1.44
CA LYS A 28 12.21 -21.37 1.34
C LYS A 28 13.02 -20.66 0.24
N ASP A 29 12.40 -20.42 -0.93
CA ASP A 29 13.06 -19.71 -2.02
C ASP A 29 13.49 -18.30 -1.59
N ILE A 30 12.60 -17.60 -0.90
CA ILE A 30 12.86 -16.24 -0.41
C ILE A 30 13.98 -16.23 0.63
N THR A 31 13.89 -17.11 1.61
CA THR A 31 14.84 -17.16 2.72
C THR A 31 16.22 -17.66 2.27
N ASP A 32 16.27 -18.61 1.35
CA ASP A 32 17.53 -19.06 0.77
C ASP A 32 18.21 -17.94 -0.05
N ASP A 33 17.43 -17.18 -0.81
CA ASP A 33 17.95 -16.07 -1.63
C ASP A 33 18.60 -14.97 -0.77
N CYS A 34 18.05 -14.65 0.39
CA CYS A 34 18.58 -13.58 1.24
C CYS A 34 19.37 -14.07 2.46
N GLY A 35 19.59 -15.38 2.58
CA GLY A 35 20.39 -15.95 3.67
C GLY A 35 19.74 -15.84 5.05
N ILE A 36 18.42 -15.86 5.12
CA ILE A 36 17.65 -15.77 6.36
C ILE A 36 17.00 -17.12 6.65
N GLN A 37 16.92 -17.52 7.91
CA GLN A 37 16.27 -18.76 8.30
C GLN A 37 14.74 -18.67 8.15
N ARG A 38 14.11 -19.80 7.77
CA ARG A 38 12.63 -19.85 7.65
C ARG A 38 11.92 -19.44 8.93
N GLN A 39 12.45 -19.82 10.07
CA GLN A 39 11.89 -19.46 11.37
C GLN A 39 11.85 -17.93 11.57
N THR A 40 12.87 -17.24 11.11
CA THR A 40 12.93 -15.77 11.15
C THR A 40 11.85 -15.15 10.25
N PHE A 41 11.61 -15.76 9.08
CA PHE A 41 10.49 -15.33 8.24
C PHE A 41 9.16 -15.38 9.00
N TYR A 42 8.85 -16.53 9.61
CA TYR A 42 7.60 -16.73 10.35
C TYR A 42 7.48 -15.89 11.61
N TYR A 43 8.59 -15.40 12.13
CA TYR A 43 8.57 -14.42 13.22
C TYR A 43 7.97 -13.08 12.77
N HIS A 44 8.20 -12.68 11.53
CA HIS A 44 7.76 -11.39 10.99
C HIS A 44 6.47 -11.47 10.17
N PHE A 45 6.25 -12.55 9.45
CA PHE A 45 5.14 -12.70 8.51
C PHE A 45 4.50 -14.07 8.62
N ALA A 46 3.17 -14.10 8.49
CA ALA A 46 2.43 -15.36 8.51
C ALA A 46 2.67 -16.18 7.24
N ASP A 47 2.76 -15.51 6.08
CA ASP A 47 2.96 -16.12 4.78
C ASP A 47 3.50 -15.08 3.77
N VAL A 48 3.64 -15.50 2.51
CA VAL A 48 4.13 -14.62 1.43
C VAL A 48 3.16 -13.45 1.17
N TYR A 49 1.86 -13.68 1.31
CA TYR A 49 0.85 -12.64 1.10
C TYR A 49 0.95 -11.55 2.17
N ASP A 50 1.23 -11.91 3.40
CA ASP A 50 1.47 -10.96 4.49
C ASP A 50 2.70 -10.10 4.20
N LEU A 51 3.75 -10.68 3.64
CA LEU A 51 4.94 -9.94 3.17
C LEU A 51 4.57 -8.96 2.03
N ILE A 52 3.76 -9.38 1.07
CA ILE A 52 3.29 -8.52 -0.03
C ILE A 52 2.50 -7.32 0.52
N GLU A 53 1.61 -7.55 1.45
CA GLU A 53 0.85 -6.49 2.11
C GLU A 53 1.77 -5.49 2.83
N TRP A 54 2.77 -5.99 3.52
CA TRP A 54 3.77 -5.16 4.18
C TRP A 54 4.53 -4.29 3.18
N ILE A 55 4.90 -4.85 2.02
CA ILE A 55 5.59 -4.09 0.96
C ILE A 55 4.71 -2.95 0.46
N TYR A 56 3.47 -3.23 0.08
CA TYR A 56 2.56 -2.19 -0.39
C TYR A 56 2.28 -1.13 0.67
N THR A 57 2.09 -1.53 1.91
CA THR A 57 1.87 -0.61 3.01
C THR A 57 3.04 0.35 3.19
N ASN A 58 4.27 -0.16 3.17
CA ASN A 58 5.46 0.65 3.43
C ASN A 58 5.94 1.44 2.22
N GLU A 59 5.80 0.91 1.01
CA GLU A 59 6.32 1.54 -0.20
C GLU A 59 5.33 2.43 -0.92
N VAL A 60 4.03 2.11 -0.85
CA VAL A 60 2.99 2.86 -1.57
C VAL A 60 2.19 3.74 -0.62
N ILE A 61 1.73 3.17 0.46
CA ILE A 61 0.69 3.75 1.29
C ILE A 61 1.22 4.73 2.31
N LYS A 62 2.19 4.34 3.12
CA LYS A 62 2.80 5.25 4.11
C LYS A 62 3.36 6.52 3.51
N PRO A 63 4.03 6.50 2.34
CA PRO A 63 4.52 7.74 1.73
C PRO A 63 3.44 8.73 1.31
N ILE A 64 2.21 8.27 1.05
CA ILE A 64 1.10 9.13 0.59
C ILE A 64 0.13 9.52 1.71
N ILE A 65 0.24 8.90 2.89
CA ILE A 65 -0.62 9.23 4.03
C ILE A 65 0.04 10.36 4.83
N HIS A 66 -0.69 11.45 4.97
CA HIS A 66 -0.33 12.60 5.81
C HIS A 66 -1.46 12.89 6.79
N ASP A 67 -1.14 13.40 7.97
CA ASP A 67 -2.15 13.74 8.98
C ASP A 67 -3.08 14.87 8.52
N LYS A 68 -2.56 15.76 7.67
CA LYS A 68 -3.33 16.84 7.05
C LYS A 68 -3.10 16.79 5.55
N ASP A 69 -3.94 16.03 4.85
CA ASP A 69 -3.86 15.93 3.40
C ASP A 69 -4.55 17.14 2.75
N THR A 70 -3.78 17.89 1.98
CA THR A 70 -4.27 18.94 1.12
C THR A 70 -4.51 18.43 -0.29
N TYR A 71 -5.24 19.19 -1.11
CA TYR A 71 -5.44 18.86 -2.51
C TYR A 71 -4.11 18.69 -3.27
N GLU A 72 -3.13 19.56 -3.00
CA GLU A 72 -1.81 19.48 -3.64
C GLU A 72 -1.07 18.21 -3.23
N LYS A 73 -1.09 17.85 -1.96
CA LYS A 73 -0.50 16.61 -1.47
C LYS A 73 -1.18 15.37 -2.03
N TRP A 74 -2.50 15.44 -2.22
CA TRP A 74 -3.26 14.37 -2.86
C TRP A 74 -2.80 14.15 -4.30
N LYS A 75 -2.59 15.21 -5.08
CA LYS A 75 -2.03 15.11 -6.43
C LYS A 75 -0.66 14.48 -6.44
N GLU A 76 0.22 14.91 -5.55
CA GLU A 76 1.57 14.36 -5.41
C GLU A 76 1.52 12.86 -5.06
N GLY A 77 0.63 12.47 -4.15
CA GLY A 77 0.41 11.09 -3.79
C GLY A 77 -0.04 10.23 -4.97
N PHE A 78 -0.98 10.74 -5.77
CA PHE A 78 -1.44 10.04 -6.97
C PHE A 78 -0.31 9.84 -7.98
N LEU A 79 0.47 10.86 -8.25
CA LEU A 79 1.63 10.76 -9.13
C LEU A 79 2.66 9.76 -8.59
N SER A 80 2.85 9.71 -7.28
CA SER A 80 3.74 8.74 -6.63
C SER A 80 3.29 7.31 -6.89
N ILE A 81 1.99 7.04 -6.88
CA ILE A 81 1.44 5.70 -7.18
C ILE A 81 1.77 5.30 -8.63
N PHE A 82 1.55 6.18 -9.59
CA PHE A 82 1.87 5.91 -10.99
C PHE A 82 3.36 5.65 -11.19
N ASN A 83 4.20 6.46 -10.57
CA ASN A 83 5.66 6.28 -10.62
C ASN A 83 6.08 4.96 -9.98
N TYR A 84 5.47 4.59 -8.85
CA TYR A 84 5.74 3.30 -8.19
C TYR A 84 5.39 2.14 -9.10
N VAL A 85 4.22 2.16 -9.73
CA VAL A 85 3.81 1.10 -10.67
C VAL A 85 4.77 1.01 -11.84
N GLN A 86 5.21 2.14 -12.37
CA GLN A 86 6.16 2.19 -13.48
C GLN A 86 7.52 1.61 -13.08
N ASP A 87 8.01 1.95 -11.91
CA ASP A 87 9.32 1.50 -11.41
C ASP A 87 9.32 0.05 -10.92
N ASN A 88 8.14 -0.50 -10.59
CA ASN A 88 7.98 -1.85 -10.03
C ASN A 88 7.00 -2.70 -10.83
N LYS A 89 7.03 -2.61 -12.14
CA LYS A 89 6.07 -3.29 -13.05
C LYS A 89 5.93 -4.77 -12.80
N ASP A 90 7.03 -5.48 -12.69
CA ASP A 90 7.02 -6.94 -12.52
C ASP A 90 6.39 -7.32 -11.17
N PHE A 91 6.75 -6.61 -10.11
CA PHE A 91 6.18 -6.82 -8.80
C PHE A 91 4.67 -6.57 -8.79
N VAL A 92 4.24 -5.43 -9.32
CA VAL A 92 2.81 -5.07 -9.35
C VAL A 92 2.02 -6.06 -10.20
N ARG A 93 2.51 -6.37 -11.40
CA ARG A 93 1.85 -7.33 -12.31
C ARG A 93 1.70 -8.71 -11.67
N ASN A 94 2.73 -9.20 -11.02
CA ASN A 94 2.75 -10.54 -10.44
C ASN A 94 2.04 -10.65 -9.10
N THR A 95 1.76 -9.55 -8.43
CA THR A 95 1.05 -9.53 -7.15
C THR A 95 -0.39 -9.02 -7.23
N TYR A 96 -0.74 -8.32 -8.31
CA TYR A 96 -2.05 -7.69 -8.46
C TYR A 96 -3.23 -8.66 -8.29
N ASN A 97 -3.13 -9.85 -8.86
CA ASN A 97 -4.19 -10.86 -8.78
C ASN A 97 -4.16 -11.69 -7.49
N SER A 98 -3.07 -11.64 -6.73
CA SER A 98 -2.87 -12.47 -5.54
C SER A 98 -3.28 -11.79 -4.25
N ILE A 99 -3.37 -10.45 -4.25
CA ILE A 99 -3.88 -9.72 -3.11
C ILE A 99 -5.39 -9.84 -3.09
N SER A 100 -5.96 -10.22 -1.95
CA SER A 100 -7.40 -10.26 -1.77
C SER A 100 -8.01 -8.91 -2.17
N ARG A 101 -8.88 -8.91 -3.18
CA ARG A 101 -9.61 -7.70 -3.59
C ARG A 101 -10.32 -7.05 -2.41
N LYS A 102 -10.80 -7.86 -1.49
CA LYS A 102 -11.45 -7.38 -0.27
C LYS A 102 -10.49 -6.56 0.59
N TYR A 103 -9.25 -7.01 0.74
CA TYR A 103 -8.22 -6.29 1.51
C TYR A 103 -7.84 -4.98 0.83
N VAL A 104 -7.54 -5.03 -0.47
CA VAL A 104 -7.18 -3.85 -1.25
C VAL A 104 -8.31 -2.83 -1.26
N ASN A 105 -9.54 -3.29 -1.49
CA ASN A 105 -10.70 -2.41 -1.50
C ASN A 105 -10.92 -1.76 -0.13
N LYS A 106 -10.90 -2.54 0.94
CA LYS A 106 -11.03 -2.01 2.31
C LYS A 106 -9.98 -0.94 2.58
N PHE A 107 -8.73 -1.21 2.22
CA PHE A 107 -7.62 -0.31 2.43
C PHE A 107 -7.77 0.98 1.62
N ILE A 108 -8.08 0.85 0.32
CA ILE A 108 -8.30 2.00 -0.56
C ILE A 108 -9.47 2.84 -0.07
N TYR A 109 -10.59 2.21 0.30
CA TYR A 109 -11.77 2.92 0.79
C TYR A 109 -11.50 3.71 2.07
N GLU A 110 -10.85 3.10 3.05
CA GLU A 110 -10.53 3.77 4.31
C GLU A 110 -9.65 5.01 4.09
N HIS A 111 -8.61 4.89 3.28
CA HIS A 111 -7.71 6.01 2.99
C HIS A 111 -8.32 7.06 2.08
N THR A 112 -9.08 6.66 1.08
CA THR A 112 -9.79 7.59 0.19
C THR A 112 -10.86 8.36 0.96
N ASP A 113 -11.60 7.70 1.83
CA ASP A 113 -12.61 8.34 2.67
C ASP A 113 -12.00 9.43 3.55
N LYS A 114 -10.90 9.12 4.24
CA LYS A 114 -10.17 10.08 5.07
C LYS A 114 -9.66 11.27 4.26
N LEU A 115 -9.07 10.99 3.09
CA LEU A 115 -8.55 12.01 2.19
C LEU A 115 -9.67 12.95 1.71
N LEU A 116 -10.79 12.37 1.24
CA LEU A 116 -11.91 13.17 0.75
C LEU A 116 -12.51 14.05 1.84
N LYS A 117 -12.64 13.53 3.06
CA LYS A 117 -13.10 14.33 4.20
C LYS A 117 -12.16 15.49 4.50
N ASN A 118 -10.86 15.27 4.45
CA ASN A 118 -9.86 16.32 4.66
C ASN A 118 -9.92 17.39 3.56
N VAL A 119 -10.10 16.99 2.30
CA VAL A 119 -10.25 17.91 1.17
C VAL A 119 -11.54 18.73 1.30
N ILE A 120 -12.64 18.11 1.72
CA ILE A 120 -13.91 18.82 1.95
C ILE A 120 -13.74 19.86 3.06
N ASP A 121 -13.08 19.53 4.16
CA ASP A 121 -12.81 20.46 5.26
C ASP A 121 -11.97 21.66 4.78
N GLU A 122 -10.92 21.39 3.99
CA GLU A 122 -10.06 22.43 3.43
C GLU A 122 -10.82 23.39 2.52
N GLU A 123 -11.61 22.86 1.59
CA GLU A 123 -12.41 23.67 0.67
C GLU A 123 -13.52 24.43 1.40
N ALA A 124 -14.17 23.79 2.36
CA ALA A 124 -15.20 24.45 3.18
C ALA A 124 -14.62 25.61 3.99
N GLU A 125 -13.41 25.46 4.51
CA GLU A 125 -12.70 26.52 5.23
C GLU A 125 -12.38 27.70 4.32
N LYS A 126 -11.88 27.46 3.11
CA LYS A 126 -11.59 28.48 2.09
C LYS A 126 -12.82 29.27 1.68
N GLU A 127 -13.96 28.60 1.54
CA GLU A 127 -15.24 29.23 1.13
C GLU A 127 -16.06 29.70 2.31
N SER A 128 -15.56 29.57 3.55
CA SER A 128 -16.28 29.93 4.79
C SER A 128 -17.63 29.22 4.93
N ILE A 129 -17.73 28.00 4.47
CA ILE A 129 -18.93 27.17 4.51
C ILE A 129 -18.82 26.14 5.64
N LYS A 130 -19.90 25.95 6.40
CA LYS A 130 -20.02 24.86 7.37
C LYS A 130 -20.59 23.64 6.69
N VAL A 131 -19.84 22.53 6.72
CA VAL A 131 -20.28 21.25 6.21
C VAL A 131 -20.50 20.30 7.39
N GLN A 132 -21.67 19.67 7.47
CA GLN A 132 -21.99 18.69 8.50
C GLN A 132 -21.23 17.38 8.25
N ASP A 133 -20.90 16.63 9.31
CA ASP A 133 -20.19 15.37 9.20
C ASP A 133 -20.93 14.35 8.33
N GLU A 134 -22.27 14.34 8.39
CA GLU A 134 -23.11 13.47 7.56
C GLU A 134 -22.94 13.79 6.07
N ASP A 135 -22.87 15.06 5.71
CA ASP A 135 -22.68 15.50 4.33
C ASP A 135 -21.27 15.15 3.83
N LYS A 136 -20.25 15.27 4.68
CA LYS A 136 -18.87 14.85 4.36
C LYS A 136 -18.81 13.36 4.07
N THR A 137 -19.48 12.55 4.88
CA THR A 137 -19.55 11.10 4.71
C THR A 137 -20.27 10.75 3.41
N PHE A 138 -21.38 11.41 3.10
CA PHE A 138 -22.11 11.22 1.85
C PHE A 138 -21.25 11.54 0.62
N ILE A 139 -20.59 12.71 0.62
CA ILE A 139 -19.73 13.13 -0.49
C ILE A 139 -18.57 12.16 -0.66
N ALA A 140 -17.90 11.79 0.42
CA ALA A 140 -16.78 10.83 0.38
C ALA A 140 -17.22 9.48 -0.17
N THR A 141 -18.41 9.01 0.23
CA THR A 141 -18.97 7.73 -0.25
C THR A 141 -19.30 7.80 -1.74
N PHE A 142 -19.82 8.93 -2.22
CA PHE A 142 -20.18 9.12 -3.63
C PHE A 142 -18.96 9.09 -4.56
N TYR A 143 -17.83 9.65 -4.13
CA TYR A 143 -16.62 9.78 -4.97
C TYR A 143 -15.57 8.70 -4.78
N ARG A 144 -15.72 7.77 -3.83
CA ARG A 144 -14.73 6.73 -3.64
C ARG A 144 -14.95 5.47 -4.52
#